data_38a169cf0254440d1f0848fe4d4a58f5
#
_entry.id   38a169cf0254440d1f0848fe4d4a58f5
#
_cell.length_a   1.000
_cell.length_b   1.000
_cell.length_c   1.000
_cell.angle_alpha   90.00
_cell.angle_beta   90.00
_cell.angle_gamma   90.00
#
_symmetry.space_group_name_H-M   'P 1'
#
loop_
_entity.id
_entity.type
_entity.pdbx_description
1 polymer ?
#
loop_
_entity_poly.entity_id
_entity_poly.type
_entity_poly.pdbx_seq_one_letter_code
_entity_poly.pdbx_strand_id
1 'polypeptide(L)'
;MELETKIYGNALNQIAELGPISLMRLLKYFSDFETAWNAGPKDLALAGLSSKQISAIVAAKARLNPEHSWQQMERAKINMLVAGEKDYPSLLLETAAPPPILYVRGDVKVLNHLAVAVVGTRKMSLYGKRAAQEIVAGLVVNNIAIVSGLAYGIDAEALITTLNNQGRPIAVLASPIDNPSISPRVNYNLAQKIIESGCLVSEYPLGAAVQKQNFPIRNRIIAGLSAGTLVIEADIESGALITAKYALDQNRDVFAVPGSIFSPVSRGTNDLIKQGAKLVGSSFDIIEALNLDGVIETAADLSLEETEDERFVIEYLSHEPTHIDDLIRRVNRQTGKVNAILTVLEMKGRIKNLGGGNYVKLR
;
A
#
# COMPACT_ATOMS: atom_id res chain seq x y z
N MET A 1 -9.95 -11.08 -19.44
CA MET A 1 -8.98 -11.56 -20.46
C MET A 1 -9.02 -13.07 -20.43
N GLU A 2 -8.87 -13.73 -21.57
CA GLU A 2 -8.96 -15.17 -21.71
C GLU A 2 -7.79 -15.89 -21.01
N LEU A 3 -8.00 -17.14 -20.59
CA LEU A 3 -7.01 -17.91 -19.83
C LEU A 3 -5.71 -18.11 -20.63
N GLU A 4 -5.84 -18.38 -21.93
CA GLU A 4 -4.72 -18.55 -22.86
C GLU A 4 -3.77 -17.35 -22.84
N THR A 5 -4.32 -16.14 -22.88
CA THR A 5 -3.50 -14.91 -22.78
C THR A 5 -2.66 -14.88 -21.50
N LYS A 6 -3.19 -15.37 -20.38
CA LYS A 6 -2.44 -15.43 -19.12
C LYS A 6 -1.35 -16.50 -19.14
N ILE A 7 -1.65 -17.68 -19.69
CA ILE A 7 -0.70 -18.78 -19.84
C ILE A 7 0.52 -18.34 -20.65
N TYR A 8 0.29 -17.76 -21.82
CA TYR A 8 1.36 -17.31 -22.69
C TYR A 8 2.06 -16.03 -22.17
N GLY A 9 1.32 -15.14 -21.53
CA GLY A 9 1.89 -13.98 -20.84
C GLY A 9 2.87 -14.37 -19.74
N ASN A 10 2.51 -15.37 -18.93
CA ASN A 10 3.41 -15.93 -17.92
C ASN A 10 4.67 -16.54 -18.56
N ALA A 11 4.53 -17.27 -19.68
CA ALA A 11 5.68 -17.83 -20.40
C ALA A 11 6.60 -16.75 -20.98
N LEU A 12 6.04 -15.70 -21.59
CA LEU A 12 6.80 -14.55 -22.10
C LEU A 12 7.54 -13.81 -20.97
N ASN A 13 6.90 -13.63 -19.80
CA ASN A 13 7.53 -12.95 -18.67
C ASN A 13 8.69 -13.73 -18.05
N GLN A 14 8.81 -15.04 -18.28
CA GLN A 14 9.96 -15.85 -17.86
C GLN A 14 11.21 -15.64 -18.74
N ILE A 15 11.09 -14.93 -19.86
CA ILE A 15 12.20 -14.66 -20.78
C ILE A 15 12.96 -13.44 -20.26
N ALA A 16 14.18 -13.63 -19.77
CA ALA A 16 14.96 -12.59 -19.09
C ALA A 16 15.24 -11.35 -19.96
N GLU A 17 15.28 -11.52 -21.29
CA GLU A 17 15.46 -10.44 -22.27
C GLU A 17 14.22 -9.57 -22.45
N LEU A 18 13.04 -10.03 -21.99
CA LEU A 18 11.78 -9.29 -22.08
C LEU A 18 11.51 -8.58 -20.75
N GLY A 19 11.82 -7.29 -20.71
CA GLY A 19 11.40 -6.45 -19.59
C GLY A 19 9.95 -5.92 -19.76
N PRO A 20 9.43 -5.23 -18.73
CA PRO A 20 8.05 -4.70 -18.73
C PRO A 20 7.70 -3.88 -19.99
N ILE A 21 8.64 -3.07 -20.49
CA ILE A 21 8.43 -2.26 -21.68
C ILE A 21 8.19 -3.15 -22.93
N SER A 22 8.96 -4.22 -23.07
CA SER A 22 8.83 -5.13 -24.21
C SER A 22 7.53 -5.92 -24.17
N LEU A 23 7.15 -6.41 -22.98
CA LEU A 23 5.87 -7.08 -22.77
C LEU A 23 4.68 -6.15 -23.02
N MET A 24 4.77 -4.89 -22.60
CA MET A 24 3.73 -3.89 -22.88
C MET A 24 3.62 -3.58 -24.39
N ARG A 25 4.74 -3.55 -25.13
CA ARG A 25 4.73 -3.41 -26.60
C ARG A 25 4.04 -4.59 -27.25
N LEU A 26 4.36 -5.81 -26.84
CA LEU A 26 3.70 -7.03 -27.33
C LEU A 26 2.20 -6.98 -27.09
N LEU A 27 1.77 -6.66 -25.86
CA LEU A 27 0.35 -6.57 -25.51
C LEU A 27 -0.39 -5.51 -26.33
N LYS A 28 0.24 -4.35 -26.57
CA LYS A 28 -0.36 -3.27 -27.36
C LYS A 28 -0.44 -3.60 -28.86
N TYR A 29 0.56 -4.31 -29.41
CA TYR A 29 0.62 -4.61 -30.83
C TYR A 29 -0.27 -5.79 -31.22
N PHE A 30 -0.26 -6.86 -30.39
CA PHE A 30 -1.00 -8.10 -30.68
C PHE A 30 -2.35 -8.19 -29.99
N SER A 31 -2.68 -7.25 -29.09
CA SER A 31 -3.88 -7.22 -28.24
C SER A 31 -3.94 -8.32 -27.18
N ASP A 32 -3.20 -9.43 -27.33
CA ASP A 32 -3.10 -10.53 -26.37
C ASP A 32 -1.73 -11.21 -26.45
N PHE A 33 -1.39 -11.98 -25.39
CA PHE A 33 -0.10 -12.65 -25.31
C PHE A 33 -0.05 -14.00 -26.04
N GLU A 34 -1.19 -14.62 -26.32
CA GLU A 34 -1.23 -15.86 -27.11
C GLU A 34 -0.80 -15.58 -28.56
N THR A 35 -1.41 -14.58 -29.19
CA THR A 35 -1.02 -14.12 -30.54
C THR A 35 0.44 -13.68 -30.57
N ALA A 36 0.91 -12.96 -29.53
CA ALA A 36 2.30 -12.55 -29.42
C ALA A 36 3.26 -13.75 -29.29
N TRP A 37 2.91 -14.76 -28.51
CA TRP A 37 3.70 -16.00 -28.38
C TRP A 37 3.79 -16.74 -29.71
N ASN A 38 2.69 -16.88 -30.42
CA ASN A 38 2.63 -17.61 -31.69
C ASN A 38 3.21 -16.85 -32.88
N ALA A 39 3.45 -15.52 -32.74
CA ALA A 39 3.95 -14.66 -33.83
C ALA A 39 5.32 -15.09 -34.36
N GLY A 40 5.53 -14.83 -35.64
CA GLY A 40 6.80 -15.04 -36.32
C GLY A 40 7.83 -13.94 -36.05
N PRO A 41 9.11 -14.17 -36.34
CA PRO A 41 10.18 -13.17 -36.12
C PRO A 41 9.92 -11.82 -36.80
N LYS A 42 9.29 -11.80 -37.98
CA LYS A 42 8.96 -10.56 -38.72
C LYS A 42 7.92 -9.71 -37.94
N ASP A 43 6.88 -10.35 -37.42
CA ASP A 43 5.81 -9.66 -36.72
C ASP A 43 6.31 -9.16 -35.33
N LEU A 44 7.15 -9.94 -34.64
CA LEU A 44 7.82 -9.53 -33.42
C LEU A 44 8.74 -8.32 -33.64
N ALA A 45 9.41 -8.23 -34.81
CA ALA A 45 10.22 -7.06 -35.19
C ALA A 45 9.33 -5.83 -35.42
N LEU A 46 8.17 -5.99 -36.07
CA LEU A 46 7.18 -4.92 -36.26
C LEU A 46 6.58 -4.45 -34.94
N ALA A 47 6.45 -5.33 -33.95
CA ALA A 47 6.06 -4.96 -32.57
C ALA A 47 7.17 -4.20 -31.81
N GLY A 48 8.33 -3.94 -32.43
CA GLY A 48 9.42 -3.14 -31.90
C GLY A 48 10.39 -3.90 -30.98
N LEU A 49 10.49 -5.23 -31.14
CA LEU A 49 11.48 -6.04 -30.41
C LEU A 49 12.82 -6.04 -31.15
N SER A 50 13.90 -6.06 -30.38
CA SER A 50 15.25 -6.22 -30.91
C SER A 50 15.53 -7.65 -31.35
N SER A 51 16.52 -7.84 -32.28
CA SER A 51 16.94 -9.18 -32.73
C SER A 51 17.30 -10.11 -31.58
N LYS A 52 17.91 -9.59 -30.50
CA LYS A 52 18.25 -10.37 -29.28
C LYS A 52 16.98 -10.89 -28.58
N GLN A 53 15.96 -10.05 -28.45
CA GLN A 53 14.68 -10.42 -27.82
C GLN A 53 13.92 -11.44 -28.66
N ILE A 54 13.90 -11.26 -29.98
CA ILE A 54 13.26 -12.20 -30.91
C ILE A 54 13.95 -13.58 -30.82
N SER A 55 15.29 -13.61 -30.87
CA SER A 55 16.05 -14.85 -30.70
C SER A 55 15.77 -15.53 -29.34
N ALA A 56 15.63 -14.75 -28.27
CA ALA A 56 15.31 -15.27 -26.94
C ALA A 56 13.88 -15.89 -26.90
N ILE A 57 12.88 -15.28 -27.56
CA ILE A 57 11.54 -15.86 -27.69
C ILE A 57 11.58 -17.17 -28.47
N VAL A 58 12.27 -17.21 -29.61
CA VAL A 58 12.38 -18.44 -30.40
C VAL A 58 13.05 -19.56 -29.62
N ALA A 59 14.13 -19.27 -28.89
CA ALA A 59 14.80 -20.24 -28.05
C ALA A 59 13.92 -20.68 -26.87
N ALA A 60 13.14 -19.77 -26.30
CA ALA A 60 12.22 -20.07 -25.20
C ALA A 60 11.10 -21.01 -25.61
N LYS A 61 10.52 -20.85 -26.81
CA LYS A 61 9.48 -21.73 -27.36
C LYS A 61 9.93 -23.20 -27.45
N ALA A 62 11.21 -23.46 -27.63
CA ALA A 62 11.75 -24.82 -27.71
C ALA A 62 11.91 -25.50 -26.34
N ARG A 63 11.99 -24.74 -25.23
CA ARG A 63 12.32 -25.25 -23.89
C ARG A 63 11.23 -25.01 -22.82
N LEU A 64 10.40 -23.98 -22.99
CA LEU A 64 9.34 -23.66 -22.05
C LEU A 64 8.04 -24.34 -22.47
N ASN A 65 7.38 -24.94 -21.51
CA ASN A 65 6.00 -25.39 -21.66
C ASN A 65 5.11 -24.39 -20.90
N PRO A 66 4.33 -23.54 -21.59
CA PRO A 66 3.49 -22.52 -20.97
C PRO A 66 2.48 -23.10 -19.97
N GLU A 67 1.82 -24.21 -20.33
CA GLU A 67 0.80 -24.87 -19.49
C GLU A 67 1.42 -25.45 -18.23
N HIS A 68 2.60 -26.07 -18.33
CA HIS A 68 3.31 -26.59 -17.16
C HIS A 68 3.68 -25.46 -16.19
N SER A 69 4.18 -24.36 -16.70
CA SER A 69 4.55 -23.20 -15.87
C SER A 69 3.31 -22.55 -15.22
N TRP A 70 2.18 -22.54 -15.93
CA TRP A 70 0.91 -22.10 -15.38
C TRP A 70 0.42 -22.98 -14.22
N GLN A 71 0.46 -24.30 -14.41
CA GLN A 71 0.10 -25.27 -13.35
C GLN A 71 0.95 -25.11 -12.10
N GLN A 72 2.22 -24.72 -12.22
CA GLN A 72 3.06 -24.42 -11.06
C GLN A 72 2.55 -23.19 -10.29
N MET A 73 2.09 -22.15 -10.98
CA MET A 73 1.46 -20.97 -10.37
C MET A 73 0.17 -21.36 -9.64
N GLU A 74 -0.70 -22.13 -10.28
CA GLU A 74 -1.95 -22.58 -9.65
C GLU A 74 -1.71 -23.39 -8.37
N ARG A 75 -0.73 -24.31 -8.39
CA ARG A 75 -0.32 -25.08 -7.20
C ARG A 75 0.21 -24.17 -6.09
N ALA A 76 0.88 -23.08 -6.43
CA ALA A 76 1.37 -22.07 -5.50
C ALA A 76 0.26 -21.08 -5.04
N LYS A 77 -0.97 -21.22 -5.55
CA LYS A 77 -2.12 -20.32 -5.31
C LYS A 77 -1.79 -18.87 -5.66
N ILE A 78 -1.12 -18.67 -6.80
CA ILE A 78 -0.76 -17.37 -7.32
C ILE A 78 -1.70 -17.01 -8.46
N ASN A 79 -2.37 -15.86 -8.33
CA ASN A 79 -3.17 -15.26 -9.39
C ASN A 79 -2.27 -14.37 -10.27
N MET A 80 -2.66 -14.20 -11.53
CA MET A 80 -2.01 -13.29 -12.46
C MET A 80 -3.01 -12.27 -12.97
N LEU A 81 -2.64 -11.00 -12.92
CA LEU A 81 -3.38 -9.88 -13.52
C LEU A 81 -2.59 -9.31 -14.68
N VAL A 82 -3.28 -9.03 -15.76
CA VAL A 82 -2.71 -8.38 -16.94
C VAL A 82 -3.21 -6.93 -17.02
N ALA A 83 -2.34 -6.00 -17.37
CA ALA A 83 -2.68 -4.59 -17.51
C ALA A 83 -3.91 -4.38 -18.41
N GLY A 84 -4.91 -3.63 -17.90
CA GLY A 84 -6.18 -3.40 -18.58
C GLY A 84 -7.30 -4.39 -18.23
N GLU A 85 -7.04 -5.44 -17.41
CA GLU A 85 -8.10 -6.25 -16.82
C GLU A 85 -8.88 -5.46 -15.75
N LYS A 86 -10.14 -5.86 -15.53
CA LYS A 86 -11.04 -5.22 -14.55
C LYS A 86 -10.45 -5.17 -13.13
N ASP A 87 -9.78 -6.24 -12.71
CA ASP A 87 -9.22 -6.37 -11.36
C ASP A 87 -7.79 -5.81 -11.25
N TYR A 88 -7.21 -5.33 -12.38
CA TYR A 88 -5.90 -4.67 -12.35
C TYR A 88 -6.01 -3.30 -11.66
N PRO A 89 -5.09 -2.95 -10.72
CA PRO A 89 -5.17 -1.71 -9.96
C PRO A 89 -5.19 -0.46 -10.85
N SER A 90 -6.26 0.33 -10.78
CA SER A 90 -6.44 1.51 -11.63
C SER A 90 -5.33 2.55 -11.43
N LEU A 91 -4.99 2.85 -10.17
CA LEU A 91 -3.91 3.79 -9.85
C LEU A 91 -2.56 3.37 -10.45
N LEU A 92 -2.26 2.06 -10.45
CA LEU A 92 -1.01 1.57 -11.02
C LEU A 92 -1.04 1.61 -12.56
N LEU A 93 -2.20 1.39 -13.17
CA LEU A 93 -2.37 1.47 -14.63
C LEU A 93 -2.13 2.89 -15.17
N GLU A 94 -2.44 3.92 -14.38
CA GLU A 94 -2.24 5.34 -14.73
C GLU A 94 -0.77 5.78 -14.75
N THR A 95 0.12 4.98 -14.16
CA THR A 95 1.55 5.33 -14.10
C THR A 95 2.21 5.28 -15.48
N ALA A 96 3.31 6.01 -15.68
CA ALA A 96 4.03 6.06 -16.95
C ALA A 96 4.57 4.69 -17.42
N ALA A 97 4.84 3.77 -16.48
CA ALA A 97 5.38 2.45 -16.77
C ALA A 97 4.71 1.37 -15.90
N PRO A 98 3.40 1.10 -16.11
CA PRO A 98 2.72 0.06 -15.36
C PRO A 98 3.31 -1.31 -15.71
N PRO A 99 3.46 -2.22 -14.73
CA PRO A 99 3.85 -3.59 -15.05
C PRO A 99 2.76 -4.25 -15.89
N PRO A 100 3.09 -4.82 -17.07
CA PRO A 100 2.10 -5.48 -17.93
C PRO A 100 1.48 -6.71 -17.27
N ILE A 101 2.20 -7.30 -16.33
CA ILE A 101 1.81 -8.50 -15.58
C ILE A 101 2.10 -8.27 -14.10
N LEU A 102 1.12 -8.59 -13.25
CA LEU A 102 1.27 -8.67 -11.80
C LEU A 102 0.92 -10.08 -11.32
N TYR A 103 1.77 -10.65 -10.50
CA TYR A 103 1.49 -11.86 -9.73
C TYR A 103 0.97 -11.46 -8.36
N VAL A 104 -0.12 -12.09 -7.93
CA VAL A 104 -0.81 -11.77 -6.66
C VAL A 104 -1.08 -13.05 -5.90
N ARG A 105 -0.71 -13.10 -4.63
CA ARG A 105 -1.02 -14.21 -3.74
C ARG A 105 -1.73 -13.69 -2.50
N GLY A 106 -2.95 -14.16 -2.27
CA GLY A 106 -3.88 -13.63 -1.27
C GLY A 106 -5.12 -13.03 -1.93
N ASP A 107 -5.75 -12.06 -1.30
CA ASP A 107 -6.97 -11.42 -1.80
C ASP A 107 -6.65 -10.33 -2.83
N VAL A 108 -6.97 -10.61 -4.10
CA VAL A 108 -6.80 -9.67 -5.22
C VAL A 108 -7.62 -8.39 -5.05
N LYS A 109 -8.78 -8.47 -4.41
CA LYS A 109 -9.69 -7.32 -4.24
C LYS A 109 -9.07 -6.19 -3.42
N VAL A 110 -8.14 -6.53 -2.54
CA VAL A 110 -7.44 -5.53 -1.71
C VAL A 110 -6.67 -4.51 -2.54
N LEU A 111 -6.23 -4.86 -3.75
CA LEU A 111 -5.48 -3.98 -4.65
C LEU A 111 -6.26 -2.78 -5.17
N ASN A 112 -7.58 -2.83 -5.12
CA ASN A 112 -8.47 -1.74 -5.56
C ASN A 112 -9.05 -0.92 -4.38
N HIS A 113 -8.58 -1.19 -3.14
CA HIS A 113 -8.90 -0.32 -2.01
C HIS A 113 -8.02 0.94 -2.03
N LEU A 114 -8.56 2.01 -1.45
CA LEU A 114 -7.74 3.18 -1.16
C LEU A 114 -6.55 2.77 -0.29
N ALA A 115 -5.35 3.11 -0.73
CA ALA A 115 -4.13 2.67 -0.09
C ALA A 115 -3.11 3.80 0.08
N VAL A 116 -2.33 3.73 1.16
CA VAL A 116 -1.17 4.58 1.43
C VAL A 116 0.08 3.71 1.53
N ALA A 117 1.13 4.10 0.81
CA ALA A 117 2.44 3.47 0.95
C ALA A 117 3.10 3.95 2.24
N VAL A 118 3.64 3.02 3.03
CA VAL A 118 4.42 3.34 4.23
C VAL A 118 5.79 2.69 4.10
N VAL A 119 6.82 3.52 4.05
CA VAL A 119 8.20 3.09 3.83
C VAL A 119 9.17 3.80 4.77
N GLY A 120 10.38 3.25 4.91
CA GLY A 120 11.39 3.88 5.72
C GLY A 120 12.69 3.09 5.85
N THR A 121 13.50 3.48 6.81
CA THR A 121 14.77 2.86 7.09
C THR A 121 14.64 1.39 7.52
N ARG A 122 15.62 0.57 7.13
CA ARG A 122 15.74 -0.81 7.60
C ARG A 122 16.21 -0.93 9.06
N LYS A 123 16.77 0.17 9.61
CA LYS A 123 17.26 0.28 10.99
C LYS A 123 16.44 1.34 11.71
N MET A 124 15.15 1.05 11.95
CA MET A 124 14.25 1.97 12.61
C MET A 124 14.65 2.23 14.06
N SER A 125 14.46 3.46 14.53
CA SER A 125 14.59 3.84 15.93
C SER A 125 13.31 3.46 16.72
N LEU A 126 13.37 3.60 18.06
CA LEU A 126 12.15 3.47 18.87
C LEU A 126 11.12 4.55 18.53
N TYR A 127 11.56 5.75 18.17
CA TYR A 127 10.68 6.82 17.69
C TYR A 127 9.98 6.42 16.39
N GLY A 128 10.77 5.97 15.38
CA GLY A 128 10.21 5.53 14.11
C GLY A 128 9.24 4.36 14.24
N LYS A 129 9.54 3.42 15.15
CA LYS A 129 8.62 2.33 15.47
C LYS A 129 7.29 2.84 16.00
N ARG A 130 7.32 3.73 17.00
CA ARG A 130 6.11 4.31 17.62
C ARG A 130 5.31 5.14 16.62
N ALA A 131 5.98 5.99 15.81
CA ALA A 131 5.34 6.76 14.77
C ALA A 131 4.66 5.86 13.73
N ALA A 132 5.33 4.79 13.28
CA ALA A 132 4.74 3.81 12.37
C ALA A 132 3.48 3.17 12.97
N GLN A 133 3.55 2.72 14.23
CA GLN A 133 2.43 2.10 14.92
C GLN A 133 1.22 3.03 15.05
N GLU A 134 1.44 4.27 15.49
CA GLU A 134 0.38 5.24 15.72
C GLU A 134 -0.29 5.69 14.42
N ILE A 135 0.51 6.10 13.44
CA ILE A 135 -0.01 6.61 12.16
C ILE A 135 -0.68 5.50 11.36
N VAL A 136 -0.07 4.31 11.28
CA VAL A 136 -0.64 3.18 10.53
C VAL A 136 -1.94 2.68 11.19
N ALA A 137 -2.00 2.59 12.53
CA ALA A 137 -3.23 2.21 13.21
C ALA A 137 -4.38 3.18 12.88
N GLY A 138 -4.10 4.50 12.88
CA GLY A 138 -5.08 5.51 12.52
C GLY A 138 -5.53 5.42 11.05
N LEU A 139 -4.63 5.10 10.11
CA LEU A 139 -5.00 4.87 8.71
C LEU A 139 -5.89 3.62 8.55
N VAL A 140 -5.55 2.53 9.25
CA VAL A 140 -6.30 1.27 9.21
C VAL A 140 -7.71 1.42 9.76
N VAL A 141 -7.87 2.13 10.89
CA VAL A 141 -9.20 2.45 11.46
C VAL A 141 -10.09 3.18 10.45
N ASN A 142 -9.49 4.01 9.61
CA ASN A 142 -10.16 4.71 8.51
C ASN A 142 -10.24 3.90 7.21
N ASN A 143 -10.14 2.57 7.30
CA ASN A 143 -10.31 1.63 6.18
C ASN A 143 -9.31 1.81 5.02
N ILE A 144 -8.16 2.43 5.28
CA ILE A 144 -7.08 2.65 4.31
C ILE A 144 -6.16 1.43 4.32
N ALA A 145 -5.93 0.83 3.15
CA ALA A 145 -4.98 -0.27 2.98
C ALA A 145 -3.53 0.25 3.07
N ILE A 146 -2.63 -0.57 3.55
CA ILE A 146 -1.22 -0.20 3.69
C ILE A 146 -0.36 -0.98 2.70
N VAL A 147 0.35 -0.26 1.85
CA VAL A 147 1.30 -0.82 0.88
C VAL A 147 2.71 -0.66 1.40
N SER A 148 3.50 -1.73 1.40
CA SER A 148 4.92 -1.65 1.76
C SER A 148 5.76 -2.71 1.05
N GLY A 149 7.08 -2.68 1.28
CA GLY A 149 8.03 -3.53 0.56
C GLY A 149 8.45 -4.80 1.27
N LEU A 150 7.87 -5.15 2.41
CA LEU A 150 8.27 -6.30 3.23
C LEU A 150 9.75 -6.27 3.67
N ALA A 151 10.45 -5.14 3.60
CA ALA A 151 11.83 -5.00 4.04
C ALA A 151 11.93 -5.02 5.58
N TYR A 152 13.17 -5.05 6.09
CA TYR A 152 13.40 -4.85 7.53
C TYR A 152 12.94 -3.46 7.97
N GLY A 153 12.73 -3.27 9.28
CA GLY A 153 12.45 -1.98 9.90
C GLY A 153 11.04 -1.47 9.63
N ILE A 154 10.92 -0.24 9.14
CA ILE A 154 9.63 0.45 8.97
C ILE A 154 8.65 -0.33 8.10
N ASP A 155 9.09 -0.93 7.00
CA ASP A 155 8.24 -1.71 6.10
C ASP A 155 7.54 -2.87 6.85
N ALA A 156 8.33 -3.65 7.58
CA ALA A 156 7.79 -4.77 8.36
C ALA A 156 6.88 -4.29 9.50
N GLU A 157 7.27 -3.22 10.22
CA GLU A 157 6.47 -2.67 11.33
C GLU A 157 5.12 -2.15 10.84
N ALA A 158 5.09 -1.44 9.69
CA ALA A 158 3.85 -0.97 9.10
C ALA A 158 2.90 -2.13 8.76
N LEU A 159 3.40 -3.21 8.15
CA LEU A 159 2.60 -4.38 7.81
C LEU A 159 2.15 -5.16 9.04
N ILE A 160 2.99 -5.26 10.08
CA ILE A 160 2.63 -5.88 11.38
C ILE A 160 1.52 -5.07 12.05
N THR A 161 1.66 -3.74 12.09
CA THR A 161 0.65 -2.86 12.69
C THR A 161 -0.67 -2.95 11.95
N THR A 162 -0.63 -3.05 10.62
CA THR A 162 -1.83 -3.26 9.78
C THR A 162 -2.55 -4.55 10.16
N LEU A 163 -1.82 -5.66 10.30
CA LEU A 163 -2.38 -6.95 10.71
C LEU A 163 -2.97 -6.91 12.13
N ASN A 164 -2.24 -6.30 13.08
CA ASN A 164 -2.68 -6.20 14.48
C ASN A 164 -3.97 -5.39 14.63
N ASN A 165 -4.24 -4.45 13.72
CA ASN A 165 -5.46 -3.65 13.68
C ASN A 165 -6.49 -4.20 12.66
N GLN A 166 -6.37 -5.45 12.22
CA GLN A 166 -7.29 -6.13 11.30
C GLN A 166 -7.46 -5.40 9.95
N GLY A 167 -6.43 -4.66 9.53
CA GLY A 167 -6.40 -3.92 8.26
C GLY A 167 -6.03 -4.81 7.07
N ARG A 168 -5.85 -4.17 5.91
CA ARG A 168 -5.53 -4.80 4.63
C ARG A 168 -4.08 -4.51 4.24
N PRO A 169 -3.12 -5.40 4.54
CA PRO A 169 -1.74 -5.24 4.14
C PRO A 169 -1.52 -5.67 2.69
N ILE A 170 -0.76 -4.87 1.93
CA ILE A 170 -0.28 -5.18 0.59
C ILE A 170 1.25 -5.17 0.64
N ALA A 171 1.87 -6.33 0.46
CA ALA A 171 3.33 -6.42 0.42
C ALA A 171 3.81 -6.61 -1.02
N VAL A 172 4.53 -5.63 -1.55
CA VAL A 172 5.14 -5.72 -2.89
C VAL A 172 6.54 -6.30 -2.74
N LEU A 173 6.87 -7.34 -3.50
CA LEU A 173 8.16 -8.03 -3.42
C LEU A 173 9.05 -7.74 -4.64
N ALA A 174 10.37 -7.73 -4.43
CA ALA A 174 11.38 -7.64 -5.48
C ALA A 174 11.85 -9.04 -5.95
N SER A 175 11.07 -10.06 -5.65
CA SER A 175 11.29 -11.49 -5.94
C SER A 175 9.97 -12.13 -6.35
N PRO A 176 9.96 -13.36 -6.87
CA PRO A 176 8.75 -14.16 -6.95
C PRO A 176 8.06 -14.31 -5.57
N ILE A 177 6.76 -14.62 -5.57
CA ILE A 177 5.93 -14.65 -4.35
C ILE A 177 5.59 -16.06 -3.87
N ASP A 178 6.26 -17.07 -4.40
CA ASP A 178 6.23 -18.44 -3.88
C ASP A 178 7.04 -18.58 -2.60
N ASN A 179 6.74 -19.58 -1.80
CA ASN A 179 7.35 -19.76 -0.48
C ASN A 179 8.89 -19.76 -0.44
N PRO A 180 9.60 -20.44 -1.38
CA PRO A 180 11.08 -20.39 -1.42
C PRO A 180 11.65 -19.01 -1.73
N SER A 181 10.95 -18.19 -2.50
CA SER A 181 11.45 -16.92 -3.05
C SER A 181 11.19 -15.71 -2.15
N ILE A 182 10.37 -15.84 -1.10
CA ILE A 182 10.05 -14.73 -0.18
C ILE A 182 11.33 -14.19 0.48
N SER A 183 11.60 -12.90 0.25
CA SER A 183 12.77 -12.19 0.76
C SER A 183 12.37 -10.82 1.36
N PRO A 184 12.93 -10.44 2.53
CA PRO A 184 13.91 -11.17 3.34
C PRO A 184 13.32 -12.38 4.08
N ARG A 185 14.09 -13.43 4.28
CA ARG A 185 13.61 -14.70 4.87
C ARG A 185 13.10 -14.54 6.31
N VAL A 186 13.61 -13.58 7.07
CA VAL A 186 13.13 -13.28 8.43
C VAL A 186 11.66 -12.86 8.44
N ASN A 187 11.16 -12.22 7.36
CA ASN A 187 9.78 -11.79 7.24
C ASN A 187 8.87 -12.84 6.58
N TYR A 188 9.33 -14.10 6.47
CA TYR A 188 8.55 -15.18 5.88
C TYR A 188 7.22 -15.40 6.62
N ASN A 189 7.24 -15.49 7.94
CA ASN A 189 6.03 -15.68 8.74
C ASN A 189 5.08 -14.48 8.64
N LEU A 190 5.62 -13.27 8.52
CA LEU A 190 4.82 -12.07 8.25
C LEU A 190 4.14 -12.17 6.89
N ALA A 191 4.88 -12.60 5.85
CA ALA A 191 4.31 -12.80 4.52
C ALA A 191 3.17 -13.83 4.50
N GLN A 192 3.26 -14.92 5.28
CA GLN A 192 2.17 -15.89 5.38
C GLN A 192 0.91 -15.28 6.00
N LYS A 193 1.05 -14.49 7.08
CA LYS A 193 -0.08 -13.77 7.69
C LYS A 193 -0.70 -12.73 6.75
N ILE A 194 0.13 -12.05 5.94
CA ILE A 194 -0.37 -11.08 4.95
C ILE A 194 -1.24 -11.75 3.90
N ILE A 195 -0.90 -12.97 3.45
CA ILE A 195 -1.69 -13.73 2.47
C ILE A 195 -3.10 -14.03 3.00
N GLU A 196 -3.29 -14.15 4.31
CA GLU A 196 -4.58 -14.49 4.94
C GLU A 196 -5.56 -13.30 4.98
N SER A 197 -5.06 -12.04 5.06
CA SER A 197 -5.89 -10.84 5.25
C SER A 197 -5.63 -9.72 4.23
N GLY A 198 -4.71 -9.94 3.32
CA GLY A 198 -4.28 -9.01 2.29
C GLY A 198 -3.65 -9.76 1.13
N CYS A 199 -2.56 -9.22 0.55
CA CYS A 199 -1.88 -9.92 -0.54
C CYS A 199 -0.39 -9.59 -0.63
N LEU A 200 0.35 -10.55 -1.23
CA LEU A 200 1.68 -10.33 -1.78
C LEU A 200 1.55 -10.01 -3.27
N VAL A 201 2.35 -9.07 -3.74
CA VAL A 201 2.38 -8.61 -5.14
C VAL A 201 3.79 -8.64 -5.67
N SER A 202 3.97 -9.06 -6.92
CA SER A 202 5.25 -8.99 -7.62
C SER A 202 5.06 -8.88 -9.14
N GLU A 203 6.03 -8.31 -9.83
CA GLU A 203 6.11 -8.38 -11.30
C GLU A 203 7.00 -9.54 -11.78
N TYR A 204 7.64 -10.26 -10.86
CA TYR A 204 8.60 -11.33 -11.18
C TYR A 204 7.90 -12.69 -11.23
N PRO A 205 8.06 -13.46 -12.33
CA PRO A 205 7.48 -14.80 -12.47
C PRO A 205 8.17 -15.81 -11.56
N LEU A 206 7.54 -16.97 -11.36
CA LEU A 206 8.16 -18.10 -10.66
C LEU A 206 9.50 -18.48 -11.31
N GLY A 207 10.50 -18.78 -10.47
CA GLY A 207 11.83 -19.14 -10.92
C GLY A 207 12.75 -17.95 -11.30
N ALA A 208 12.23 -16.72 -11.30
CA ALA A 208 13.08 -15.55 -11.54
C ALA A 208 14.12 -15.36 -10.43
N ALA A 209 15.35 -15.05 -10.82
CA ALA A 209 16.43 -14.80 -9.88
C ALA A 209 16.23 -13.49 -9.11
N VAL A 210 16.44 -13.52 -7.80
CA VAL A 210 16.42 -12.32 -6.97
C VAL A 210 17.71 -11.52 -7.18
N GLN A 211 17.59 -10.31 -7.69
CA GLN A 211 18.73 -9.43 -7.98
C GLN A 211 18.64 -8.15 -7.16
N LYS A 212 19.79 -7.61 -6.75
CA LYS A 212 19.84 -6.37 -5.94
C LYS A 212 19.16 -5.19 -6.62
N GLN A 213 19.26 -5.10 -7.93
CA GLN A 213 18.64 -4.05 -8.76
C GLN A 213 17.11 -4.11 -8.78
N ASN A 214 16.51 -5.26 -8.44
CA ASN A 214 15.05 -5.41 -8.42
C ASN A 214 14.41 -4.59 -7.27
N PHE A 215 15.13 -4.38 -6.16
CA PHE A 215 14.60 -3.69 -5.00
C PHE A 215 14.24 -2.22 -5.28
N PRO A 216 15.12 -1.38 -5.84
CA PRO A 216 14.74 -0.02 -6.21
C PRO A 216 13.70 0.02 -7.34
N ILE A 217 13.75 -0.90 -8.31
CA ILE A 217 12.78 -0.96 -9.42
C ILE A 217 11.38 -1.27 -8.90
N ARG A 218 11.23 -2.22 -7.97
CA ARG A 218 9.97 -2.60 -7.36
C ARG A 218 9.27 -1.41 -6.69
N ASN A 219 10.02 -0.43 -6.13
CA ASN A 219 9.47 0.68 -5.37
C ASN A 219 8.50 1.55 -6.20
N ARG A 220 8.62 1.57 -7.54
CA ARG A 220 7.63 2.20 -8.42
C ARG A 220 6.24 1.59 -8.30
N ILE A 221 6.16 0.29 -8.00
CA ILE A 221 4.89 -0.42 -7.81
C ILE A 221 4.29 -0.08 -6.44
N ILE A 222 5.12 0.05 -5.40
CA ILE A 222 4.67 0.51 -4.07
C ILE A 222 4.01 1.89 -4.20
N ALA A 223 4.71 2.84 -4.82
CA ALA A 223 4.17 4.18 -5.04
C ALA A 223 2.92 4.15 -5.94
N GLY A 224 2.95 3.38 -7.03
CA GLY A 224 1.87 3.30 -8.01
C GLY A 224 0.58 2.66 -7.52
N LEU A 225 0.64 1.80 -6.51
CA LEU A 225 -0.54 1.22 -5.87
C LEU A 225 -1.20 2.14 -4.84
N SER A 226 -0.60 3.32 -4.56
CA SER A 226 -0.96 4.14 -3.41
C SER A 226 -1.37 5.54 -3.83
N ALA A 227 -2.33 6.15 -3.11
CA ALA A 227 -2.72 7.55 -3.30
C ALA A 227 -1.62 8.51 -2.84
N GLY A 228 -0.80 8.09 -1.87
CA GLY A 228 0.36 8.84 -1.40
C GLY A 228 1.38 7.94 -0.71
N THR A 229 2.57 8.45 -0.49
CA THR A 229 3.68 7.72 0.14
C THR A 229 4.16 8.41 1.40
N LEU A 230 4.04 7.74 2.54
CA LEU A 230 4.55 8.17 3.84
C LEU A 230 5.95 7.62 4.09
N VAL A 231 6.90 8.50 4.37
CA VAL A 231 8.26 8.15 4.81
C VAL A 231 8.39 8.44 6.31
N ILE A 232 8.54 7.38 7.13
CA ILE A 232 8.60 7.50 8.60
C ILE A 232 10.00 7.93 9.08
N GLU A 233 11.02 7.21 8.65
CA GLU A 233 12.42 7.53 8.91
C GLU A 233 13.25 7.20 7.67
N ALA A 234 14.17 8.07 7.30
CA ALA A 234 15.12 7.84 6.22
C ALA A 234 16.41 8.64 6.44
N ASP A 235 17.56 8.03 6.23
CA ASP A 235 18.81 8.76 5.99
C ASP A 235 18.85 9.22 4.52
N ILE A 236 19.75 10.16 4.19
CA ILE A 236 19.91 10.71 2.83
C ILE A 236 20.19 9.66 1.74
N GLU A 237 20.79 8.53 2.10
CA GLU A 237 21.04 7.42 1.18
C GLU A 237 19.98 6.30 1.25
N SER A 238 18.88 6.54 1.96
CA SER A 238 17.86 5.52 2.16
C SER A 238 17.12 5.16 0.88
N GLY A 239 16.94 3.86 0.63
CA GLY A 239 16.08 3.36 -0.46
C GLY A 239 14.62 3.80 -0.36
N ALA A 240 14.15 4.24 0.81
CA ALA A 240 12.81 4.80 0.98
C ALA A 240 12.62 6.13 0.22
N LEU A 241 13.70 6.92 0.07
CA LEU A 241 13.67 8.15 -0.72
C LEU A 241 13.47 7.88 -2.22
N ILE A 242 13.89 6.71 -2.70
CA ILE A 242 13.59 6.27 -4.09
C ILE A 242 12.09 6.05 -4.27
N THR A 243 11.40 5.51 -3.26
CA THR A 243 9.94 5.35 -3.31
C THR A 243 9.23 6.70 -3.30
N ALA A 244 9.69 7.64 -2.47
CA ALA A 244 9.17 9.02 -2.46
C ALA A 244 9.36 9.70 -3.83
N LYS A 245 10.52 9.51 -4.47
CA LYS A 245 10.76 10.03 -5.83
C LYS A 245 9.80 9.41 -6.84
N TYR A 246 9.59 8.09 -6.82
CA TYR A 246 8.60 7.46 -7.71
C TYR A 246 7.17 7.97 -7.45
N ALA A 247 6.81 8.27 -6.20
CA ALA A 247 5.51 8.88 -5.90
C ALA A 247 5.35 10.23 -6.59
N LEU A 248 6.35 11.12 -6.49
CA LEU A 248 6.36 12.40 -7.19
C LEU A 248 6.32 12.25 -8.72
N ASP A 249 7.16 11.36 -9.28
CA ASP A 249 7.19 11.08 -10.72
C ASP A 249 5.84 10.53 -11.24
N GLN A 250 5.03 9.95 -10.36
CA GLN A 250 3.70 9.41 -10.64
C GLN A 250 2.56 10.34 -10.22
N ASN A 251 2.87 11.60 -9.88
CA ASN A 251 1.91 12.62 -9.45
C ASN A 251 1.10 12.18 -8.21
N ARG A 252 1.77 11.56 -7.23
CA ARG A 252 1.22 11.16 -5.93
C ARG A 252 1.82 12.01 -4.82
N ASP A 253 1.02 12.24 -3.77
CA ASP A 253 1.47 12.98 -2.60
C ASP A 253 2.62 12.26 -1.86
N VAL A 254 3.56 13.06 -1.36
CA VAL A 254 4.64 12.58 -0.48
C VAL A 254 4.46 13.19 0.90
N PHE A 255 4.45 12.32 1.89
CA PHE A 255 4.33 12.60 3.30
C PHE A 255 5.61 12.23 4.02
N ALA A 256 6.02 13.01 5.03
CA ALA A 256 7.21 12.71 5.81
C ALA A 256 7.01 13.03 7.29
N VAL A 257 7.44 12.09 8.14
CA VAL A 257 7.43 12.30 9.60
C VAL A 257 8.65 13.13 9.97
N PRO A 258 8.48 14.26 10.67
CA PRO A 258 9.60 15.09 11.14
C PRO A 258 10.38 14.34 12.22
N GLY A 259 11.66 14.63 12.35
CA GLY A 259 12.47 14.04 13.42
C GLY A 259 13.59 14.97 13.86
N SER A 260 14.33 14.53 14.88
CA SER A 260 15.44 15.31 15.44
C SER A 260 16.50 15.59 14.38
N ILE A 261 16.97 16.86 14.32
CA ILE A 261 18.08 17.27 13.45
C ILE A 261 19.40 16.56 13.78
N PHE A 262 19.51 15.98 14.98
CA PHE A 262 20.67 15.23 15.43
C PHE A 262 20.59 13.72 15.06
N SER A 263 19.42 13.25 14.61
CA SER A 263 19.21 11.86 14.23
C SER A 263 19.57 11.62 12.76
N PRO A 264 20.53 10.75 12.44
CA PRO A 264 20.84 10.43 11.05
C PRO A 264 19.63 9.93 10.26
N VAL A 265 18.77 9.09 10.88
CA VAL A 265 17.58 8.51 10.22
C VAL A 265 16.43 9.50 10.02
N SER A 266 16.57 10.74 10.50
CA SER A 266 15.61 11.82 10.25
C SER A 266 16.08 12.82 9.18
N ARG A 267 17.33 12.72 8.71
CA ARG A 267 17.88 13.68 7.74
C ARG A 267 17.11 13.64 6.43
N GLY A 268 16.83 12.46 5.91
CA GLY A 268 16.13 12.29 4.64
C GLY A 268 14.66 12.74 4.73
N THR A 269 13.94 12.45 5.82
CA THR A 269 12.57 12.92 6.00
C THR A 269 12.48 14.43 6.19
N ASN A 270 13.38 15.01 7.00
CA ASN A 270 13.46 16.46 7.16
C ASN A 270 13.82 17.17 5.83
N ASP A 271 14.63 16.55 4.98
CA ASP A 271 14.98 17.07 3.68
C ASP A 271 13.81 16.98 2.70
N LEU A 272 13.05 15.87 2.70
CA LEU A 272 11.80 15.75 1.95
C LEU A 272 10.81 16.87 2.32
N ILE A 273 10.65 17.17 3.61
CA ILE A 273 9.78 18.27 4.08
C ILE A 273 10.26 19.63 3.53
N LYS A 274 11.56 19.89 3.56
CA LYS A 274 12.14 21.13 2.96
C LYS A 274 11.91 21.21 1.46
N GLN A 275 11.81 20.08 0.77
CA GLN A 275 11.52 19.98 -0.67
C GLN A 275 10.03 20.04 -0.99
N GLY A 276 9.16 20.15 0.00
CA GLY A 276 7.72 20.30 -0.17
C GLY A 276 6.89 19.07 0.15
N ALA A 277 7.48 17.99 0.69
CA ALA A 277 6.69 16.89 1.22
C ALA A 277 5.85 17.40 2.40
N LYS A 278 4.61 16.92 2.50
CA LYS A 278 3.70 17.31 3.59
C LYS A 278 4.20 16.71 4.90
N LEU A 279 4.38 17.54 5.92
CA LEU A 279 4.74 17.11 7.27
C LEU A 279 3.56 16.34 7.88
N VAL A 280 3.85 15.18 8.47
CA VAL A 280 2.85 14.32 9.12
C VAL A 280 3.22 14.08 10.58
N GLY A 281 2.35 14.49 11.48
CA GLY A 281 2.39 14.19 12.91
C GLY A 281 1.36 13.15 13.34
N SER A 282 0.33 12.90 12.50
CA SER A 282 -0.77 11.97 12.77
C SER A 282 -1.34 11.38 11.46
N SER A 283 -2.18 10.36 11.57
CA SER A 283 -2.92 9.83 10.40
C SER A 283 -3.88 10.86 9.81
N PHE A 284 -4.39 11.78 10.62
CA PHE A 284 -5.33 12.82 10.21
C PHE A 284 -4.70 13.74 9.15
N ASP A 285 -3.42 14.08 9.28
CA ASP A 285 -2.71 14.93 8.31
C ASP A 285 -2.71 14.32 6.89
N ILE A 286 -2.65 12.98 6.80
CA ILE A 286 -2.70 12.25 5.52
C ILE A 286 -4.12 12.24 4.97
N ILE A 287 -5.10 11.99 5.83
CA ILE A 287 -6.52 11.91 5.49
C ILE A 287 -7.00 13.25 4.94
N GLU A 288 -6.71 14.34 5.65
CA GLU A 288 -7.00 15.71 5.22
C GLU A 288 -6.33 16.05 3.90
N ALA A 289 -5.03 15.75 3.80
CA ALA A 289 -4.26 16.08 2.59
C ALA A 289 -4.72 15.34 1.33
N LEU A 290 -5.29 14.14 1.48
CA LEU A 290 -5.87 13.35 0.39
C LEU A 290 -7.36 13.67 0.15
N ASN A 291 -7.94 14.65 0.88
CA ASN A 291 -9.35 15.05 0.81
C ASN A 291 -10.32 13.88 1.03
N LEU A 292 -10.00 13.02 2.02
CA LEU A 292 -10.77 11.81 2.32
C LEU A 292 -11.85 12.03 3.40
N ASP A 293 -11.95 13.22 3.97
CA ASP A 293 -12.88 13.53 5.06
C ASP A 293 -14.33 13.16 4.72
N GLY A 294 -14.78 13.42 3.49
CA GLY A 294 -16.13 13.05 3.04
C GLY A 294 -16.34 11.55 2.76
N VAL A 295 -15.26 10.79 2.55
CA VAL A 295 -15.33 9.33 2.30
C VAL A 295 -15.32 8.56 3.62
N ILE A 296 -14.70 9.13 4.65
CA ILE A 296 -14.55 8.52 5.97
C ILE A 296 -15.80 8.68 6.83
N GLU A 297 -16.53 9.79 6.69
CA GLU A 297 -17.79 10.01 7.39
C GLU A 297 -18.82 8.88 7.16
N THR A 298 -18.85 8.33 5.94
CA THR A 298 -19.75 7.20 5.62
C THR A 298 -19.32 5.86 6.22
N ALA A 299 -18.03 5.69 6.56
CA ALA A 299 -17.51 4.45 7.17
C ALA A 299 -17.47 4.52 8.70
N ALA A 300 -17.23 5.69 9.27
CA ALA A 300 -17.24 5.91 10.73
C ALA A 300 -18.67 5.94 11.29
N ASP A 301 -19.63 6.45 10.55
CA ASP A 301 -21.05 6.44 10.93
C ASP A 301 -21.67 5.02 11.01
N LEU A 302 -21.04 4.04 10.36
CA LEU A 302 -21.52 2.65 10.37
C LEU A 302 -20.95 1.79 11.52
N SER A 303 -19.96 2.27 12.30
CA SER A 303 -19.25 1.42 13.27
C SER A 303 -19.36 1.82 14.74
N LEU A 304 -19.98 2.96 15.07
CA LEU A 304 -20.11 3.42 16.46
C LEU A 304 -21.55 3.86 16.73
N GLU A 305 -22.46 2.90 16.88
CA GLU A 305 -23.77 3.19 17.47
C GLU A 305 -23.56 3.87 18.83
N GLU A 306 -24.01 5.11 18.93
CA GLU A 306 -24.06 5.82 20.21
C GLU A 306 -25.06 5.11 21.12
N THR A 307 -24.67 4.82 22.35
CA THR A 307 -25.61 4.34 23.35
C THR A 307 -26.65 5.41 23.67
N GLU A 308 -27.81 5.03 24.21
CA GLU A 308 -28.83 6.01 24.63
C GLU A 308 -28.27 7.06 25.59
N ASP A 309 -27.39 6.66 26.52
CA ASP A 309 -26.76 7.57 27.46
C ASP A 309 -25.78 8.55 26.76
N GLU A 310 -25.08 8.12 25.73
CA GLU A 310 -24.18 8.99 24.93
C GLU A 310 -24.96 10.01 24.11
N ARG A 311 -26.03 9.59 23.42
CA ARG A 311 -26.92 10.49 22.69
C ARG A 311 -27.52 11.54 23.60
N PHE A 312 -27.98 11.12 24.77
CA PHE A 312 -28.55 12.03 25.77
C PHE A 312 -27.54 13.09 26.22
N VAL A 313 -26.29 12.74 26.51
CA VAL A 313 -25.27 13.71 26.96
C VAL A 313 -24.85 14.65 25.83
N ILE A 314 -24.73 14.18 24.58
CA ILE A 314 -24.29 14.99 23.44
C ILE A 314 -25.31 16.05 23.03
N GLU A 315 -26.61 15.83 23.31
CA GLU A 315 -27.69 16.83 23.06
C GLU A 315 -27.54 18.09 23.92
N TYR A 316 -26.87 17.99 25.07
CA TYR A 316 -26.63 19.14 25.96
C TYR A 316 -25.30 19.86 25.67
N LEU A 317 -24.52 19.37 24.69
CA LEU A 317 -23.31 20.02 24.20
C LEU A 317 -23.59 20.79 22.91
N SER A 318 -22.99 21.95 22.79
CA SER A 318 -23.05 22.79 21.58
C SER A 318 -21.68 22.93 20.93
N HIS A 319 -21.61 23.64 19.81
CA HIS A 319 -20.34 24.04 19.20
C HIS A 319 -19.61 25.16 19.96
N GLU A 320 -20.22 25.68 21.04
CA GLU A 320 -19.59 26.60 21.99
C GLU A 320 -19.07 25.83 23.20
N PRO A 321 -17.97 26.27 23.82
CA PRO A 321 -17.39 25.61 24.99
C PRO A 321 -18.40 25.55 26.15
N THR A 322 -18.67 24.35 26.64
CA THR A 322 -19.57 24.10 27.78
C THR A 322 -18.74 23.50 28.91
N HIS A 323 -18.82 24.15 30.12
CA HIS A 323 -18.11 23.65 31.30
C HIS A 323 -18.79 22.39 31.85
N ILE A 324 -17.99 21.42 32.27
CA ILE A 324 -18.47 20.13 32.78
C ILE A 324 -19.48 20.24 33.94
N ASP A 325 -19.32 21.19 34.84
CA ASP A 325 -20.24 21.39 35.92
C ASP A 325 -21.60 21.87 35.47
N ASP A 326 -21.67 22.68 34.39
CA ASP A 326 -22.92 23.12 33.78
C ASP A 326 -23.59 21.96 33.06
N LEU A 327 -22.82 21.13 32.36
CA LEU A 327 -23.33 19.94 31.72
C LEU A 327 -23.91 18.96 32.74
N ILE A 328 -23.21 18.66 33.87
CA ILE A 328 -23.67 17.77 34.92
C ILE A 328 -25.00 18.27 35.50
N ARG A 329 -25.12 19.59 35.75
CA ARG A 329 -26.36 20.19 36.23
C ARG A 329 -27.53 20.02 35.27
N ARG A 330 -27.30 20.22 33.97
CA ARG A 330 -28.32 20.09 32.91
C ARG A 330 -28.74 18.64 32.68
N VAL A 331 -27.78 17.72 32.65
CA VAL A 331 -28.00 16.29 32.41
C VAL A 331 -28.61 15.59 33.62
N ASN A 332 -28.46 16.16 34.82
CA ASN A 332 -28.95 15.61 36.09
C ASN A 332 -28.59 14.14 36.35
N ARG A 333 -27.32 13.81 36.09
CA ARG A 333 -26.75 12.47 36.32
C ARG A 333 -25.53 12.54 37.20
N GLN A 334 -25.13 11.38 37.78
CA GLN A 334 -23.94 11.29 38.62
C GLN A 334 -22.67 11.74 37.89
N THR A 335 -21.86 12.57 38.50
CA THR A 335 -20.62 13.15 37.96
C THR A 335 -19.70 12.09 37.33
N GLY A 336 -19.51 10.95 38.06
CA GLY A 336 -18.66 9.86 37.54
C GLY A 336 -19.18 9.24 36.22
N LYS A 337 -20.51 9.13 36.07
CA LYS A 337 -21.14 8.59 34.83
C LYS A 337 -20.99 9.57 33.68
N VAL A 338 -21.20 10.88 33.95
CA VAL A 338 -21.03 11.92 32.89
C VAL A 338 -19.56 11.99 32.44
N ASN A 339 -18.59 11.91 33.35
CA ASN A 339 -17.16 11.87 33.00
C ASN A 339 -16.80 10.66 32.13
N ALA A 340 -17.29 9.48 32.47
CA ALA A 340 -17.07 8.28 31.68
C ALA A 340 -17.64 8.41 30.25
N ILE A 341 -18.86 8.95 30.13
CA ILE A 341 -19.50 9.19 28.83
C ILE A 341 -18.72 10.24 28.02
N LEU A 342 -18.29 11.35 28.64
CA LEU A 342 -17.48 12.36 27.95
C LEU A 342 -16.15 11.78 27.45
N THR A 343 -15.50 10.93 28.25
CA THR A 343 -14.27 10.25 27.81
C THR A 343 -14.54 9.36 26.59
N VAL A 344 -15.64 8.59 26.61
CA VAL A 344 -16.00 7.73 25.46
C VAL A 344 -16.37 8.56 24.23
N LEU A 345 -17.14 9.64 24.40
CA LEU A 345 -17.49 10.54 23.29
C LEU A 345 -16.26 11.25 22.70
N GLU A 346 -15.28 11.61 23.53
CA GLU A 346 -14.01 12.17 23.09
C GLU A 346 -13.19 11.12 22.31
N MET A 347 -13.11 9.88 22.80
CA MET A 347 -12.49 8.75 22.10
C MET A 347 -13.18 8.43 20.76
N LYS A 348 -14.51 8.64 20.69
CA LYS A 348 -15.31 8.51 19.44
C LYS A 348 -15.18 9.74 18.53
N GLY A 349 -14.43 10.78 18.92
CA GLY A 349 -14.27 12.01 18.14
C GLY A 349 -15.53 12.86 17.99
N ARG A 350 -16.55 12.65 18.87
CA ARG A 350 -17.82 13.40 18.83
C ARG A 350 -17.72 14.74 19.55
N ILE A 351 -16.81 14.82 20.52
CA ILE A 351 -16.55 16.03 21.31
C ILE A 351 -15.05 16.23 21.46
N LYS A 352 -14.64 17.43 21.88
CA LYS A 352 -13.25 17.77 22.15
C LYS A 352 -13.15 18.44 23.53
N ASN A 353 -12.19 18.00 24.34
CA ASN A 353 -11.80 18.67 25.57
C ASN A 353 -10.86 19.83 25.25
N LEU A 354 -11.26 21.04 25.60
CA LEU A 354 -10.47 22.27 25.37
C LEU A 354 -9.55 22.62 26.55
N GLY A 355 -9.55 21.77 27.61
CA GLY A 355 -8.87 22.06 28.85
C GLY A 355 -9.73 22.82 29.86
N GLY A 356 -9.32 22.82 31.15
CA GLY A 356 -10.06 23.52 32.22
C GLY A 356 -11.49 23.04 32.41
N GLY A 357 -11.82 21.80 32.04
CA GLY A 357 -13.17 21.25 32.18
C GLY A 357 -14.16 21.68 31.09
N ASN A 358 -13.71 22.31 30.03
CA ASN A 358 -14.55 22.75 28.92
C ASN A 358 -14.58 21.75 27.78
N TYR A 359 -15.77 21.42 27.30
CA TYR A 359 -16.01 20.48 26.19
C TYR A 359 -16.80 21.18 25.09
N VAL A 360 -16.54 20.81 23.85
CA VAL A 360 -17.23 21.31 22.66
C VAL A 360 -17.67 20.13 21.81
N LYS A 361 -18.88 20.20 21.23
CA LYS A 361 -19.36 19.25 20.25
C LYS A 361 -18.63 19.49 18.94
N LEU A 362 -18.09 18.44 18.30
CA LEU A 362 -17.39 18.56 17.04
C LEU A 362 -18.34 18.45 15.85
N ARG A 363 -19.34 17.56 15.91
CA ARG A 363 -20.43 17.37 14.92
C ARG A 363 -21.63 16.70 15.56
#